data_ef4fb765f75688a51b87c9dac103faf5
#
_entry.id   ef4fb765f75688a51b87c9dac103faf5
#
_cell.length_a   1.000
_cell.length_b   1.000
_cell.length_c   1.000
_cell.angle_alpha   90.00
_cell.angle_beta   90.00
_cell.angle_gamma   90.00
#
_symmetry.space_group_name_H-M   'P 1'
#
loop_
_entity.id
_entity.type
_entity.pdbx_description
1 polymer ?
#
loop_
_entity_poly.entity_id
_entity_poly.type
_entity_poly.pdbx_seq_one_letter_code
_entity_poly.pdbx_strand_id
1 'polypeptide(L)'
;PITPATSVSHYLARAFPDVGGILHQAEDEIAAIGFAIGASWAGKTACTVTSGPGLALKTEFLGFAVMAEIPLVLIEVQRGGPSTGLPTKVEQGDLLAALYGQPGDTPKVVIAPATIEECFHVVVLARRLAEEFRTPVLILTDSNLATGVAPMPRPKVDPEWIAAELDQSAWPEGLAPYDWDAETGLSARPIPGQRGGEYVVTGLAHTRHAKV
;
A
#
# COMPACT_ATOMS: atom_id res chain seq x y z
N PRO A 1 1.32 14.11 4.88
CA PRO A 1 0.04 13.70 5.44
C PRO A 1 -0.91 14.87 5.52
N ILE A 2 -2.21 14.58 5.48
CA ILE A 2 -3.30 15.54 5.62
C ILE A 2 -4.19 15.14 6.81
N THR A 3 -4.78 16.12 7.53
CA THR A 3 -5.65 15.84 8.68
C THR A 3 -6.83 14.92 8.29
N PRO A 4 -7.13 13.85 9.07
CA PRO A 4 -6.57 13.47 10.38
C PRO A 4 -5.41 12.43 10.31
N ALA A 5 -4.91 12.06 9.14
CA ALA A 5 -3.82 11.10 8.95
C ALA A 5 -2.48 11.51 9.60
N THR A 6 -2.36 12.77 10.01
CA THR A 6 -1.16 13.34 10.64
C THR A 6 -0.78 12.65 11.96
N SER A 7 -1.75 12.12 12.72
CA SER A 7 -1.49 11.39 13.96
C SER A 7 -0.61 10.15 13.73
N VAL A 8 -0.87 9.42 12.65
CA VAL A 8 -0.08 8.23 12.26
C VAL A 8 1.35 8.64 11.93
N SER A 9 1.55 9.65 11.07
CA SER A 9 2.90 10.10 10.69
C SER A 9 3.68 10.68 11.85
N HIS A 10 3.06 11.41 12.79
CA HIS A 10 3.71 11.90 13.99
C HIS A 10 4.18 10.77 14.91
N TYR A 11 3.41 9.70 15.03
CA TYR A 11 3.83 8.53 15.79
C TYR A 11 5.02 7.85 15.10
N LEU A 12 4.93 7.60 13.80
CA LEU A 12 5.97 6.93 13.02
C LEU A 12 7.28 7.74 13.01
N ALA A 13 7.22 9.08 12.97
CA ALA A 13 8.39 9.94 13.04
C ALA A 13 9.22 9.71 14.31
N ARG A 14 8.57 9.32 15.41
CA ARG A 14 9.23 9.03 16.68
C ARG A 14 9.66 7.57 16.82
N ALA A 15 8.83 6.64 16.33
CA ALA A 15 9.03 5.22 16.55
C ALA A 15 9.95 4.56 15.49
N PHE A 16 9.95 5.02 14.26
CA PHE A 16 10.70 4.39 13.17
C PHE A 16 12.21 4.36 13.36
N PRO A 17 12.88 5.42 13.86
CA PRO A 17 14.32 5.37 14.10
C PRO A 17 14.76 4.21 15.01
N ASP A 18 13.93 3.87 16.02
CA ASP A 18 14.25 2.79 16.97
C ASP A 18 14.21 1.39 16.36
N VAL A 19 13.54 1.24 15.22
CA VAL A 19 13.41 -0.03 14.48
C VAL A 19 14.09 0.00 13.12
N GLY A 20 14.90 1.00 12.83
CA GLY A 20 15.61 1.14 11.55
C GLY A 20 14.70 1.56 10.38
N GLY A 21 13.50 2.03 10.67
CA GLY A 21 12.57 2.55 9.68
C GLY A 21 12.85 4.00 9.31
N ILE A 22 12.32 4.42 8.16
CA ILE A 22 12.45 5.79 7.65
C ILE A 22 11.06 6.37 7.40
N LEU A 23 10.76 7.52 7.99
CA LEU A 23 9.63 8.33 7.59
C LEU A 23 10.08 9.41 6.61
N HIS A 24 9.61 9.34 5.37
CA HIS A 24 9.86 10.34 4.36
C HIS A 24 8.68 11.32 4.25
N GLN A 25 8.92 12.59 4.48
CA GLN A 25 7.95 13.66 4.24
C GLN A 25 8.15 14.17 2.81
N ALA A 26 7.26 13.75 1.91
CA ALA A 26 7.27 14.19 0.53
C ALA A 26 6.65 15.60 0.37
N GLU A 27 6.91 16.24 -0.75
CA GLU A 27 6.38 17.56 -1.10
C GLU A 27 4.86 17.57 -1.19
N ASP A 28 4.28 16.53 -1.81
CA ASP A 28 2.84 16.37 -2.00
C ASP A 28 2.43 14.89 -1.96
N GLU A 29 1.12 14.63 -2.13
CA GLU A 29 0.54 13.31 -2.09
C GLU A 29 0.97 12.44 -3.28
N ILE A 30 1.21 13.04 -4.45
CA ILE A 30 1.65 12.35 -5.66
C ILE A 30 3.08 11.86 -5.46
N ALA A 31 3.97 12.74 -4.99
CA ALA A 31 5.34 12.37 -4.65
C ALA A 31 5.39 11.31 -3.55
N ALA A 32 4.52 11.40 -2.54
CA ALA A 32 4.48 10.44 -1.44
C ALA A 32 4.15 9.01 -1.89
N ILE A 33 3.15 8.84 -2.75
CA ILE A 33 2.81 7.50 -3.27
C ILE A 33 3.88 7.01 -4.24
N GLY A 34 4.44 7.86 -5.09
CA GLY A 34 5.53 7.51 -5.99
C GLY A 34 6.76 7.01 -5.23
N PHE A 35 7.11 7.66 -4.12
CA PHE A 35 8.19 7.23 -3.23
C PHE A 35 7.92 5.85 -2.60
N ALA A 36 6.69 5.64 -2.11
CA ALA A 36 6.29 4.36 -1.52
C ALA A 36 6.31 3.22 -2.56
N ILE A 37 5.84 3.46 -3.79
CA ILE A 37 5.90 2.50 -4.89
C ILE A 37 7.34 2.17 -5.25
N GLY A 38 8.22 3.18 -5.39
CA GLY A 38 9.63 2.96 -5.69
C GLY A 38 10.35 2.15 -4.60
N ALA A 39 10.07 2.44 -3.32
CA ALA A 39 10.60 1.67 -2.20
C ALA A 39 10.08 0.21 -2.20
N SER A 40 8.78 0.02 -2.47
CA SER A 40 8.20 -1.32 -2.58
C SER A 40 8.79 -2.07 -3.76
N TRP A 41 8.91 -1.45 -4.93
CA TRP A 41 9.57 -2.06 -6.09
C TRP A 41 10.99 -2.50 -5.78
N ALA A 42 11.75 -1.70 -5.02
CA ALA A 42 13.09 -2.05 -4.54
C ALA A 42 13.10 -3.12 -3.42
N GLY A 43 12.01 -3.80 -3.16
CA GLY A 43 11.91 -4.89 -2.17
C GLY A 43 11.80 -4.43 -0.72
N LYS A 44 11.47 -3.15 -0.46
CA LYS A 44 11.30 -2.64 0.90
C LYS A 44 9.84 -2.64 1.33
N THR A 45 9.58 -2.88 2.61
CA THR A 45 8.25 -2.67 3.18
C THR A 45 7.93 -1.19 3.20
N ALA A 46 6.92 -0.78 2.44
CA ALA A 46 6.55 0.62 2.32
C ALA A 46 5.03 0.80 2.42
N CYS A 47 4.62 1.93 3.00
CA CYS A 47 3.24 2.35 3.01
C CYS A 47 3.15 3.87 2.82
N THR A 48 1.97 4.34 2.41
CA THR A 48 1.64 5.77 2.38
C THR A 48 0.37 6.01 3.18
N VAL A 49 0.28 7.16 3.83
CA VAL A 49 -0.85 7.52 4.69
C VAL A 49 -1.46 8.82 4.19
N THR A 50 -2.79 8.89 4.08
CA THR A 50 -3.48 10.08 3.57
C THR A 50 -4.92 10.16 4.11
N SER A 51 -5.70 11.11 3.58
CA SER A 51 -7.12 11.31 3.80
C SER A 51 -7.78 11.70 2.47
N GLY A 52 -9.09 11.65 2.34
CA GLY A 52 -9.90 11.82 1.13
C GLY A 52 -9.31 12.64 -0.03
N PRO A 53 -8.97 13.94 0.16
CA PRO A 53 -8.36 14.73 -0.91
C PRO A 53 -7.05 14.15 -1.43
N GLY A 54 -6.23 13.57 -0.53
CA GLY A 54 -4.97 12.95 -0.92
C GLY A 54 -5.15 11.59 -1.61
N LEU A 55 -6.20 10.82 -1.27
CA LEU A 55 -6.55 9.61 -2.02
C LEU A 55 -6.88 9.97 -3.48
N ALA A 56 -7.65 11.02 -3.70
CA ALA A 56 -7.96 11.50 -5.05
C ALA A 56 -6.71 11.85 -5.86
N LEU A 57 -5.71 12.50 -5.25
CA LEU A 57 -4.44 12.82 -5.91
C LEU A 57 -3.56 11.60 -6.19
N LYS A 58 -3.75 10.51 -5.46
CA LYS A 58 -2.98 9.26 -5.62
C LYS A 58 -3.56 8.30 -6.66
N THR A 59 -4.70 8.62 -7.26
CA THR A 59 -5.49 7.72 -8.10
C THR A 59 -4.68 7.14 -9.26
N GLU A 60 -3.93 7.97 -10.00
CA GLU A 60 -3.13 7.49 -11.13
C GLU A 60 -2.06 6.48 -10.70
N PHE A 61 -1.32 6.78 -9.63
CA PHE A 61 -0.30 5.87 -9.12
C PHE A 61 -0.84 4.55 -8.55
N LEU A 62 -2.07 4.51 -8.07
CA LEU A 62 -2.73 3.25 -7.73
C LEU A 62 -2.93 2.39 -8.98
N GLY A 63 -3.35 2.98 -10.10
CA GLY A 63 -3.42 2.30 -11.40
C GLY A 63 -2.05 1.82 -11.88
N PHE A 64 -1.02 2.66 -11.75
CA PHE A 64 0.36 2.28 -12.07
C PHE A 64 0.83 1.08 -11.22
N ALA A 65 0.56 1.08 -9.91
CA ALA A 65 0.96 -0.02 -9.04
C ALA A 65 0.30 -1.35 -9.43
N VAL A 66 -0.96 -1.32 -9.88
CA VAL A 66 -1.65 -2.51 -10.42
C VAL A 66 -1.00 -2.95 -11.72
N MET A 67 -0.80 -2.03 -12.68
CA MET A 67 -0.25 -2.36 -13.99
C MET A 67 1.18 -2.92 -13.91
N ALA A 68 1.99 -2.40 -12.98
CA ALA A 68 3.36 -2.82 -12.76
C ALA A 68 3.49 -3.96 -11.72
N GLU A 69 2.38 -4.46 -11.20
CA GLU A 69 2.31 -5.50 -10.16
C GLU A 69 3.17 -5.18 -8.93
N ILE A 70 3.12 -3.93 -8.47
CA ILE A 70 3.91 -3.48 -7.31
C ILE A 70 3.02 -3.48 -6.06
N PRO A 71 3.37 -4.28 -5.03
CA PRO A 71 2.67 -4.26 -3.75
C PRO A 71 2.67 -2.88 -3.10
N LEU A 72 1.54 -2.44 -2.59
CA LEU A 72 1.43 -1.17 -1.91
C LEU A 72 0.40 -1.24 -0.78
N VAL A 73 0.73 -0.72 0.39
CA VAL A 73 -0.25 -0.46 1.45
C VAL A 73 -0.53 1.04 1.51
N LEU A 74 -1.79 1.41 1.36
CA LEU A 74 -2.26 2.78 1.52
C LEU A 74 -3.23 2.84 2.69
N ILE A 75 -2.93 3.67 3.69
CA ILE A 75 -3.79 3.92 4.84
C ILE A 75 -4.56 5.20 4.57
N GLU A 76 -5.87 5.07 4.43
CA GLU A 76 -6.80 6.16 4.24
C GLU A 76 -7.53 6.45 5.56
N VAL A 77 -7.29 7.63 6.11
CA VAL A 77 -8.01 8.10 7.30
C VAL A 77 -9.12 9.02 6.84
N GLN A 78 -10.33 8.47 6.70
CA GLN A 78 -11.48 9.17 6.12
C GLN A 78 -11.91 10.37 6.95
N ARG A 79 -12.39 11.40 6.28
CA ARG A 79 -12.93 12.61 6.88
C ARG A 79 -14.09 13.16 6.05
N GLY A 80 -14.83 14.13 6.60
CA GLY A 80 -15.94 14.77 5.89
C GLY A 80 -15.51 15.40 4.56
N GLY A 81 -16.18 14.99 3.50
CA GLY A 81 -16.01 15.50 2.12
C GLY A 81 -17.15 16.46 1.72
N PRO A 82 -17.28 16.82 0.42
CA PRO A 82 -16.28 16.64 -0.64
C PRO A 82 -15.13 17.66 -0.60
N SER A 83 -14.08 17.46 -1.43
CA SER A 83 -12.89 18.33 -1.52
C SER A 83 -12.17 18.46 -0.18
N THR A 84 -11.77 19.65 0.24
CA THR A 84 -11.19 19.90 1.56
C THR A 84 -12.15 19.50 2.68
N GLY A 85 -13.43 19.65 2.48
CA GLY A 85 -14.51 19.19 3.35
C GLY A 85 -14.39 19.66 4.79
N LEU A 86 -14.52 18.72 5.72
CA LEU A 86 -14.48 18.95 7.16
C LEU A 86 -13.31 18.14 7.78
N PRO A 87 -12.08 18.67 7.82
CA PRO A 87 -10.87 17.92 8.16
C PRO A 87 -10.89 17.22 9.53
N THR A 88 -11.67 17.76 10.48
CA THR A 88 -11.76 17.24 11.86
C THR A 88 -13.07 16.51 12.14
N LYS A 89 -13.89 16.27 11.12
CA LYS A 89 -15.17 15.56 11.27
C LYS A 89 -15.10 14.18 10.67
N VAL A 90 -15.68 13.23 11.39
CA VAL A 90 -15.76 11.84 10.96
C VAL A 90 -16.80 11.69 9.86
N GLU A 91 -16.41 11.06 8.78
CA GLU A 91 -17.30 10.58 7.73
C GLU A 91 -16.64 9.40 7.04
N GLN A 92 -17.41 8.41 6.62
CA GLN A 92 -16.94 7.23 5.90
C GLN A 92 -17.44 7.28 4.45
N GLY A 93 -17.09 8.37 3.73
CA GLY A 93 -17.55 8.67 2.38
C GLY A 93 -16.67 8.15 1.24
N ASP A 94 -15.47 7.63 1.55
CA ASP A 94 -14.46 7.35 0.52
C ASP A 94 -14.49 5.91 -0.02
N LEU A 95 -15.40 5.04 0.47
CA LEU A 95 -15.47 3.63 0.07
C LEU A 95 -15.63 3.44 -1.44
N LEU A 96 -16.56 4.16 -2.07
CA LEU A 96 -16.81 4.02 -3.50
C LEU A 96 -15.63 4.57 -4.32
N ALA A 97 -15.00 5.64 -3.87
CA ALA A 97 -13.78 6.17 -4.48
C ALA A 97 -12.63 5.16 -4.38
N ALA A 98 -12.47 4.51 -3.21
CA ALA A 98 -11.46 3.48 -3.01
C ALA A 98 -11.68 2.26 -3.91
N LEU A 99 -12.93 1.82 -4.09
CA LEU A 99 -13.27 0.66 -4.90
C LEU A 99 -13.27 0.94 -6.40
N TYR A 100 -13.85 2.06 -6.83
CA TYR A 100 -14.18 2.33 -8.22
C TYR A 100 -13.62 3.65 -8.77
N GLY A 101 -12.85 4.38 -7.98
CA GLY A 101 -12.38 5.72 -8.34
C GLY A 101 -11.25 5.79 -9.36
N GLN A 102 -10.75 4.65 -9.86
CA GLN A 102 -9.72 4.61 -10.90
C GLN A 102 -10.33 4.39 -12.28
N PRO A 103 -9.71 4.95 -13.34
CA PRO A 103 -10.05 4.58 -14.71
C PRO A 103 -9.57 3.14 -15.02
N GLY A 104 -10.35 2.43 -15.83
CA GLY A 104 -10.04 1.06 -16.26
C GLY A 104 -10.21 0.00 -15.17
N ASP A 105 -9.80 -1.22 -15.49
CA ASP A 105 -9.83 -2.35 -14.56
C ASP A 105 -8.62 -2.28 -13.61
N THR A 106 -8.89 -1.91 -12.38
CA THR A 106 -7.85 -1.70 -11.36
C THR A 106 -8.18 -2.51 -10.11
N PRO A 107 -7.96 -3.85 -10.14
CA PRO A 107 -8.25 -4.69 -8.99
C PRO A 107 -7.37 -4.31 -7.80
N LYS A 108 -7.99 -4.19 -6.63
CA LYS A 108 -7.32 -3.87 -5.37
C LYS A 108 -8.12 -4.41 -4.20
N VAL A 109 -7.46 -4.57 -3.07
CA VAL A 109 -8.10 -5.01 -1.84
C VAL A 109 -8.43 -3.77 -1.00
N VAL A 110 -9.64 -3.72 -0.45
CA VAL A 110 -10.06 -2.68 0.48
C VAL A 110 -10.48 -3.33 1.79
N ILE A 111 -9.87 -2.91 2.90
CA ILE A 111 -10.11 -3.44 4.24
C ILE A 111 -10.51 -2.27 5.14
N ALA A 112 -11.52 -2.46 5.97
CA ALA A 112 -11.96 -1.47 6.95
C ALA A 112 -11.94 -2.07 8.37
N PRO A 113 -11.03 -1.67 9.26
CA PRO A 113 -11.07 -2.07 10.66
C PRO A 113 -12.25 -1.39 11.37
N ALA A 114 -12.92 -2.11 12.25
CA ALA A 114 -14.02 -1.60 13.05
C ALA A 114 -13.59 -1.14 14.46
N THR A 115 -12.42 -1.57 14.92
CA THR A 115 -11.89 -1.26 16.26
C THR A 115 -10.43 -0.80 16.21
N ILE A 116 -9.97 -0.16 17.28
CA ILE A 116 -8.57 0.23 17.43
C ILE A 116 -7.65 -1.01 17.46
N GLU A 117 -8.10 -2.10 18.07
CA GLU A 117 -7.35 -3.37 18.07
C GLU A 117 -7.20 -3.93 16.64
N GLU A 118 -8.28 -3.93 15.85
CA GLU A 118 -8.23 -4.37 14.46
C GLU A 118 -7.28 -3.52 13.61
N CYS A 119 -7.11 -2.23 13.90
CA CYS A 119 -6.14 -1.40 13.18
C CYS A 119 -4.72 -1.97 13.25
N PHE A 120 -4.34 -2.60 14.36
CA PHE A 120 -3.05 -3.28 14.48
C PHE A 120 -2.97 -4.50 13.55
N HIS A 121 -4.00 -5.34 13.56
CA HIS A 121 -4.02 -6.59 12.81
C HIS A 121 -4.11 -6.37 11.30
N VAL A 122 -4.97 -5.44 10.86
CA VAL A 122 -5.18 -5.20 9.42
C VAL A 122 -3.95 -4.62 8.72
N VAL A 123 -3.07 -3.92 9.41
CA VAL A 123 -1.82 -3.42 8.81
C VAL A 123 -0.89 -4.58 8.44
N VAL A 124 -0.79 -5.58 9.31
CA VAL A 124 0.00 -6.79 9.05
C VAL A 124 -0.61 -7.58 7.91
N LEU A 125 -1.92 -7.83 7.97
CA LEU A 125 -2.67 -8.52 6.92
C LEU A 125 -2.58 -7.80 5.56
N ALA A 126 -2.74 -6.48 5.55
CA ALA A 126 -2.65 -5.69 4.32
C ALA A 126 -1.28 -5.83 3.65
N ARG A 127 -0.20 -5.85 4.42
CA ARG A 127 1.14 -6.09 3.88
C ARG A 127 1.25 -7.48 3.25
N ARG A 128 0.75 -8.52 3.93
CA ARG A 128 0.74 -9.88 3.38
C ARG A 128 -0.04 -9.94 2.07
N LEU A 129 -1.29 -9.44 2.06
CA LEU A 129 -2.14 -9.47 0.87
C LEU A 129 -1.53 -8.67 -0.29
N ALA A 130 -0.92 -7.52 -0.02
CA ALA A 130 -0.25 -6.74 -1.04
C ALA A 130 0.90 -7.51 -1.70
N GLU A 131 1.73 -8.20 -0.92
CA GLU A 131 2.84 -9.01 -1.44
C GLU A 131 2.35 -10.28 -2.15
N GLU A 132 1.35 -10.96 -1.60
CA GLU A 132 0.81 -12.19 -2.17
C GLU A 132 0.14 -11.94 -3.51
N PHE A 133 -0.72 -10.90 -3.59
CA PHE A 133 -1.51 -10.61 -4.80
C PHE A 133 -0.89 -9.55 -5.72
N ARG A 134 0.28 -9.00 -5.39
CA ARG A 134 0.96 -7.98 -6.21
C ARG A 134 0.08 -6.78 -6.54
N THR A 135 -0.70 -6.31 -5.58
CA THR A 135 -1.71 -5.30 -5.80
C THR A 135 -1.74 -4.29 -4.65
N PRO A 136 -2.25 -3.08 -4.87
CA PRO A 136 -2.53 -2.16 -3.76
C PRO A 136 -3.57 -2.71 -2.79
N VAL A 137 -3.31 -2.54 -1.50
CA VAL A 137 -4.26 -2.78 -0.43
C VAL A 137 -4.53 -1.46 0.27
N LEU A 138 -5.80 -1.04 0.28
CA LEU A 138 -6.26 0.17 0.94
C LEU A 138 -6.87 -0.19 2.30
N ILE A 139 -6.40 0.46 3.36
CA ILE A 139 -7.01 0.37 4.69
C ILE A 139 -7.85 1.62 4.90
N LEU A 140 -9.17 1.46 4.91
CA LEU A 140 -10.11 2.54 5.20
C LEU A 140 -10.36 2.61 6.69
N THR A 141 -9.79 3.60 7.34
CA THR A 141 -10.06 3.96 8.73
C THR A 141 -10.74 5.34 8.77
N ASP A 142 -10.96 5.87 9.94
CA ASP A 142 -11.52 7.21 10.11
C ASP A 142 -10.86 7.96 11.27
N SER A 143 -11.27 9.22 11.45
CA SER A 143 -10.74 10.10 12.49
C SER A 143 -10.92 9.54 13.91
N ASN A 144 -11.99 8.81 14.20
CA ASN A 144 -12.22 8.23 15.53
C ASN A 144 -11.21 7.11 15.82
N LEU A 145 -10.98 6.24 14.86
CA LEU A 145 -9.97 5.18 14.99
C LEU A 145 -8.55 5.74 15.07
N ALA A 146 -8.25 6.76 14.24
CA ALA A 146 -6.90 7.34 14.15
C ALA A 146 -6.50 8.19 15.37
N THR A 147 -7.46 8.76 16.11
CA THR A 147 -7.22 9.62 17.26
C THR A 147 -7.75 9.04 18.58
N GLY A 148 -8.51 7.96 18.49
CA GLY A 148 -9.10 7.29 19.64
C GLY A 148 -8.07 6.55 20.49
N VAL A 149 -8.44 6.29 21.74
CA VAL A 149 -7.67 5.48 22.68
C VAL A 149 -8.61 4.44 23.30
N ALA A 150 -8.20 3.20 23.27
CA ALA A 150 -8.95 2.11 23.91
C ALA A 150 -7.99 1.21 24.70
N PRO A 151 -8.39 0.73 25.89
CA PRO A 151 -7.67 -0.32 26.58
C PRO A 151 -7.81 -1.63 25.80
N MET A 152 -6.69 -2.30 25.54
CA MET A 152 -6.70 -3.62 24.92
C MET A 152 -5.53 -4.47 25.45
N PRO A 153 -5.62 -5.80 25.42
CA PRO A 153 -4.48 -6.65 25.64
C PRO A 153 -3.36 -6.32 24.65
N ARG A 154 -2.11 -6.57 25.04
CA ARG A 154 -1.01 -6.40 24.09
C ARG A 154 -1.27 -7.31 22.88
N PRO A 155 -1.44 -6.77 21.68
CA PRO A 155 -1.79 -7.55 20.50
C PRO A 155 -0.65 -8.51 20.16
N LYS A 156 -1.02 -9.69 19.65
CA LYS A 156 -0.08 -10.67 19.12
C LYS A 156 -0.27 -10.74 17.62
N VAL A 157 0.83 -10.70 16.89
CA VAL A 157 0.78 -10.92 15.44
C VAL A 157 0.52 -12.40 15.20
N ASP A 158 -0.47 -12.71 14.38
CA ASP A 158 -0.68 -14.05 13.86
C ASP A 158 0.46 -14.36 12.85
N PRO A 159 1.25 -15.43 13.07
CA PRO A 159 2.33 -15.77 12.15
C PRO A 159 1.86 -16.00 10.70
N GLU A 160 0.63 -16.46 10.53
CA GLU A 160 0.04 -16.64 9.19
C GLU A 160 -0.24 -15.33 8.46
N TRP A 161 -0.29 -14.21 9.17
CA TRP A 161 -0.52 -12.88 8.58
C TRP A 161 0.77 -12.14 8.21
N ILE A 162 1.92 -12.67 8.60
CA ILE A 162 3.22 -12.09 8.25
C ILE A 162 3.51 -12.38 6.78
N ALA A 163 3.82 -11.33 6.00
CA ALA A 163 4.27 -11.51 4.61
C ALA A 163 5.58 -12.34 4.58
N ALA A 164 5.67 -13.25 3.63
CA ALA A 164 6.91 -14.00 3.41
C ALA A 164 8.07 -13.03 3.07
N GLU A 165 9.27 -13.40 3.47
CA GLU A 165 10.47 -12.71 3.03
C GLU A 165 10.62 -12.82 1.50
N LEU A 166 11.07 -11.74 0.88
CA LEU A 166 11.28 -11.73 -0.56
C LEU A 166 12.55 -12.54 -0.89
N ASP A 167 12.43 -13.46 -1.82
CA ASP A 167 13.57 -14.21 -2.35
C ASP A 167 14.50 -13.27 -3.14
N GLN A 168 15.75 -13.17 -2.70
CA GLN A 168 16.79 -12.37 -3.32
C GLN A 168 17.87 -13.24 -4.01
N SER A 169 17.62 -14.53 -4.16
CA SER A 169 18.48 -15.42 -4.96
C SER A 169 18.51 -15.00 -6.43
N ALA A 170 19.40 -15.62 -7.21
CA ALA A 170 19.45 -15.35 -8.64
C ALA A 170 18.11 -15.67 -9.31
N TRP A 171 17.67 -14.78 -10.20
CA TRP A 171 16.43 -14.97 -10.96
C TRP A 171 16.52 -16.25 -11.82
N PRO A 172 15.49 -17.10 -11.86
CA PRO A 172 15.51 -18.33 -12.63
C PRO A 172 15.71 -18.05 -14.12
N GLU A 173 16.63 -18.81 -14.75
CA GLU A 173 16.90 -18.69 -16.18
C GLU A 173 15.64 -19.01 -17.02
N GLY A 174 15.31 -18.15 -17.94
CA GLY A 174 14.16 -18.30 -18.85
C GLY A 174 12.81 -17.86 -18.27
N LEU A 175 12.74 -17.51 -16.99
CA LEU A 175 11.52 -16.96 -16.38
C LEU A 175 11.40 -15.48 -16.72
N ALA A 176 10.28 -15.08 -17.33
CA ALA A 176 10.02 -13.68 -17.64
C ALA A 176 9.50 -12.92 -16.38
N PRO A 177 9.69 -11.58 -16.29
CA PRO A 177 9.31 -10.79 -15.12
C PRO A 177 7.83 -10.88 -14.73
N TYR A 178 6.97 -11.07 -15.72
CA TYR A 178 5.52 -11.20 -15.56
C TYR A 178 5.00 -12.57 -16.01
N ASP A 179 5.85 -13.62 -15.94
CA ASP A 179 5.34 -14.98 -16.05
C ASP A 179 4.49 -15.31 -14.81
N TRP A 180 3.35 -15.91 -15.01
CA TRP A 180 2.42 -16.26 -13.96
C TRP A 180 2.27 -17.78 -13.84
N ASP A 181 2.02 -18.23 -12.63
CA ASP A 181 1.63 -19.60 -12.34
C ASP A 181 0.22 -19.87 -12.86
N ALA A 182 0.03 -20.98 -13.55
CA ALA A 182 -1.22 -21.30 -14.23
C ALA A 182 -2.39 -21.61 -13.27
N GLU A 183 -2.11 -22.01 -12.04
CA GLU A 183 -3.13 -22.34 -11.03
C GLU A 183 -3.55 -21.10 -10.24
N THR A 184 -2.59 -20.25 -9.86
CA THR A 184 -2.83 -19.10 -9.00
C THR A 184 -3.01 -17.78 -9.77
N GLY A 185 -2.51 -17.70 -11.00
CA GLY A 185 -2.48 -16.47 -11.79
C GLY A 185 -1.46 -15.43 -11.28
N LEU A 186 -0.64 -15.79 -10.29
CA LEU A 186 0.33 -14.88 -9.68
C LEU A 186 1.70 -14.99 -10.37
N SER A 187 2.35 -13.85 -10.56
CA SER A 187 3.70 -13.79 -11.12
C SER A 187 4.78 -13.84 -10.03
N ALA A 188 5.96 -14.31 -10.37
CA ALA A 188 7.13 -14.12 -9.54
C ALA A 188 7.55 -12.63 -9.53
N ARG A 189 8.28 -12.18 -8.49
CA ARG A 189 8.62 -10.78 -8.32
C ARG A 189 10.13 -10.54 -8.37
N PRO A 190 10.67 -10.15 -9.53
CA PRO A 190 12.06 -9.73 -9.56
C PRO A 190 12.25 -8.41 -8.80
N ILE A 191 13.36 -8.33 -8.09
CA ILE A 191 13.73 -7.16 -7.27
C ILE A 191 14.96 -6.50 -7.92
N PRO A 192 15.02 -5.17 -8.03
CA PRO A 192 16.20 -4.48 -8.53
C PRO A 192 17.49 -4.91 -7.83
N GLY A 193 18.50 -5.26 -8.60
CA GLY A 193 19.77 -5.80 -8.12
C GLY A 193 19.82 -7.33 -8.02
N GLN A 194 18.72 -8.02 -8.19
CA GLN A 194 18.69 -9.49 -8.28
C GLN A 194 19.32 -9.93 -9.60
N ARG A 195 20.33 -10.81 -9.52
CA ARG A 195 21.07 -11.27 -10.72
C ARG A 195 20.15 -12.02 -11.69
N GLY A 196 20.08 -11.55 -12.93
CA GLY A 196 19.24 -12.13 -13.97
C GLY A 196 17.78 -11.69 -13.94
N GLY A 197 17.40 -10.84 -12.98
CA GLY A 197 16.05 -10.30 -12.83
C GLY A 197 15.87 -8.88 -13.40
N GLU A 198 16.74 -8.46 -14.30
CA GLU A 198 16.70 -7.12 -14.90
C GLU A 198 15.53 -6.99 -15.87
N TYR A 199 14.69 -5.98 -15.68
CA TYR A 199 13.60 -5.63 -16.59
C TYR A 199 13.24 -4.15 -16.48
N VAL A 200 12.48 -3.67 -17.47
CA VAL A 200 11.96 -2.30 -17.47
C VAL A 200 10.55 -2.31 -16.87
N VAL A 201 10.37 -1.65 -15.74
CA VAL A 201 9.03 -1.44 -15.18
C VAL A 201 8.29 -0.38 -15.99
N THR A 202 7.02 -0.63 -16.29
CA THR A 202 6.18 0.29 -17.07
C THR A 202 4.74 0.26 -16.57
N GLY A 203 4.04 1.40 -16.69
CA GLY A 203 2.59 1.49 -16.50
C GLY A 203 1.79 1.24 -17.79
N LEU A 204 2.45 0.94 -18.90
CA LEU A 204 1.78 0.60 -20.15
C LEU A 204 1.34 -0.87 -20.15
N ALA A 205 0.34 -1.20 -20.97
CA ALA A 205 0.01 -2.60 -21.25
C ALA A 205 1.26 -3.28 -21.83
N HIS A 206 1.63 -4.42 -21.30
CA HIS A 206 2.88 -5.09 -21.62
C HIS A 206 2.73 -6.60 -21.75
N THR A 207 3.67 -7.20 -22.44
CA THR A 207 3.81 -8.65 -22.51
C THR A 207 4.47 -9.20 -21.23
N ARG A 208 4.49 -10.53 -21.06
CA ARG A 208 5.19 -11.20 -19.96
C ARG A 208 6.69 -10.80 -19.85
N HIS A 209 7.29 -10.33 -20.93
CA HIS A 209 8.68 -9.86 -20.97
C HIS A 209 8.84 -8.35 -20.68
N ALA A 210 7.83 -7.69 -20.11
CA ALA A 210 7.81 -6.25 -19.86
C ALA A 210 8.01 -5.40 -21.15
N LYS A 211 7.59 -5.90 -22.30
CA LYS A 211 7.64 -5.18 -23.57
C LYS A 211 6.25 -4.69 -23.94
N VAL A 212 6.17 -3.45 -24.39
CA VAL A 212 4.96 -2.82 -24.93
C VAL A 212 4.65 -3.38 -26.31
#